data_994460d95457f92b09ac9376ded0b9a6
#
_entry.id   994460d95457f92b09ac9376ded0b9a6
#
_cell.length_a   1.000
_cell.length_b   1.000
_cell.length_c   1.000
_cell.angle_alpha   90.00
_cell.angle_beta   90.00
_cell.angle_gamma   90.00
#
_symmetry.space_group_name_H-M   'P 1'
#
loop_
_entity.id
_entity.type
_entity.pdbx_description
1 polymer ?
#
loop_
_entity_poly.entity_id
_entity_poly.type
_entity_poly.pdbx_seq_one_letter_code
_entity_poly.pdbx_strand_id
1 'polypeptide(L)'
;MMREKTYDYPFTAIVGQEPMKEAILINLVNPSAGGVLIRGQKGTAKTTAVRAIPGLMKDCRVVEIPANATEDRVAGTIDIEAALKDGEKQFQPGLLKEADGNILYVDEINLLDDHIVDLLLDAAATGRNTVEREGISCTHSARFVLIGSMNPEEGNLRPQLLDRFGLVVDVEAETDVDKRVQIIENRMAYEKNPGYFCRKYKESQEELSERIRSAREFLPKVRVPKELLRLAAQICVAYGTDGHRADIGMIRTAQTIAALEGRKKASREDLERAARYVLPHRMRKNPLEDGQMDPQVMEEILSAGKKSSRESEASGEGD
;
A
#
# COMPACT_ATOMS: atom_id res chain seq x y z
N MET A 1 22.34 13.15 -28.51
CA MET A 1 22.08 13.75 -27.20
C MET A 1 22.19 12.65 -26.15
N MET A 2 23.24 12.70 -25.31
CA MET A 2 23.27 11.79 -24.13
C MET A 2 22.10 12.15 -23.21
N ARG A 3 21.22 11.19 -22.92
CA ARG A 3 20.22 11.37 -21.86
C ARG A 3 20.99 11.64 -20.57
N GLU A 4 20.81 12.80 -19.96
CA GLU A 4 21.28 13.06 -18.59
C GLU A 4 20.78 11.93 -17.71
N LYS A 5 21.71 11.30 -17.00
CA LYS A 5 21.39 10.20 -16.09
C LYS A 5 20.69 10.81 -14.89
N THR A 6 19.35 10.80 -14.89
CA THR A 6 18.56 11.17 -13.72
C THR A 6 18.79 10.14 -12.62
N TYR A 7 19.08 10.59 -11.43
CA TYR A 7 19.25 9.77 -10.24
C TYR A 7 18.07 9.99 -9.32
N ASP A 8 17.29 8.95 -9.06
CA ASP A 8 16.24 9.04 -8.05
C ASP A 8 16.83 8.96 -6.64
N TYR A 9 16.19 9.64 -5.68
CA TYR A 9 16.61 9.59 -4.28
C TYR A 9 16.47 8.15 -3.75
N PRO A 10 17.49 7.56 -3.10
CA PRO A 10 17.43 6.18 -2.65
C PRO A 10 16.37 6.00 -1.56
N PHE A 11 15.51 4.96 -1.66
CA PHE A 11 14.51 4.65 -0.65
C PHE A 11 15.11 4.41 0.73
N THR A 12 16.25 3.72 0.79
CA THR A 12 16.99 3.44 2.03
C THR A 12 17.68 4.66 2.64
N ALA A 13 17.75 5.79 1.91
CA ALA A 13 18.26 7.05 2.43
C ALA A 13 17.20 7.90 3.14
N ILE A 14 15.92 7.49 3.06
CA ILE A 14 14.82 8.17 3.75
C ILE A 14 14.94 7.95 5.24
N VAL A 15 15.15 9.02 5.98
CA VAL A 15 15.31 9.01 7.43
C VAL A 15 13.93 9.01 8.10
N GLY A 16 13.76 8.17 9.11
CA GLY A 16 12.48 8.03 9.81
C GLY A 16 11.39 7.41 8.95
N GLN A 17 10.13 7.74 9.26
CA GLN A 17 8.93 7.29 8.51
C GLN A 17 8.82 5.76 8.37
N GLU A 18 9.25 5.02 9.41
CA GLU A 18 9.28 3.55 9.37
C GLU A 18 7.90 2.93 9.06
N PRO A 19 6.77 3.44 9.66
CA PRO A 19 5.45 2.90 9.32
C PRO A 19 5.08 3.08 7.83
N MET A 20 5.42 4.23 7.24
CA MET A 20 5.17 4.48 5.81
C MET A 20 6.01 3.53 4.93
N LYS A 21 7.29 3.40 5.25
CA LYS A 21 8.19 2.48 4.53
C LYS A 21 7.69 1.04 4.63
N GLU A 22 7.28 0.60 5.81
CA GLU A 22 6.74 -0.73 6.04
C GLU A 22 5.46 -0.97 5.24
N ALA A 23 4.48 -0.05 5.29
CA ALA A 23 3.23 -0.16 4.52
C ALA A 23 3.48 -0.25 3.00
N ILE A 24 4.42 0.55 2.48
CA ILE A 24 4.85 0.47 1.08
C ILE A 24 5.45 -0.91 0.77
N LEU A 25 6.38 -1.41 1.59
CA LEU A 25 7.02 -2.72 1.39
C LEU A 25 6.01 -3.87 1.43
N ILE A 26 5.04 -3.84 2.35
CA ILE A 26 3.95 -4.81 2.42
C ILE A 26 3.19 -4.83 1.10
N ASN A 27 2.81 -3.66 0.58
CA ASN A 27 2.05 -3.58 -0.66
C ASN A 27 2.88 -3.94 -1.89
N LEU A 28 4.18 -3.64 -1.90
CA LEU A 28 5.11 -4.08 -2.95
C LEU A 28 5.24 -5.60 -2.98
N VAL A 29 5.32 -6.26 -1.83
CA VAL A 29 5.42 -7.73 -1.76
C VAL A 29 4.08 -8.38 -2.10
N ASN A 30 2.98 -7.82 -1.62
CA ASN A 30 1.64 -8.37 -1.78
C ASN A 30 0.63 -7.30 -2.24
N PRO A 31 0.49 -7.07 -3.55
CA PRO A 31 -0.53 -6.13 -4.06
C PRO A 31 -1.95 -6.46 -3.63
N SER A 32 -2.24 -7.75 -3.31
CA SER A 32 -3.55 -8.18 -2.79
C SER A 32 -3.84 -7.66 -1.37
N ALA A 33 -2.87 -7.00 -0.71
CA ALA A 33 -3.12 -6.27 0.53
C ALA A 33 -4.08 -5.08 0.31
N GLY A 34 -4.26 -4.62 -0.94
CA GLY A 34 -5.35 -3.71 -1.31
C GLY A 34 -4.97 -2.24 -1.43
N GLY A 35 -3.72 -1.93 -1.72
CA GLY A 35 -3.22 -0.55 -1.86
C GLY A 35 -2.90 0.12 -0.52
N VAL A 36 -2.09 1.19 -0.60
CA VAL A 36 -1.67 2.01 0.55
C VAL A 36 -2.15 3.44 0.36
N LEU A 37 -2.81 3.98 1.37
CA LEU A 37 -3.07 5.41 1.49
C LEU A 37 -2.13 6.03 2.54
N ILE A 38 -1.32 7.00 2.12
CA ILE A 38 -0.39 7.73 2.97
C ILE A 38 -0.99 9.08 3.30
N ARG A 39 -1.44 9.27 4.55
CA ARG A 39 -2.03 10.53 5.03
C ARG A 39 -0.98 11.34 5.76
N GLY A 40 -0.91 12.64 5.51
CA GLY A 40 -0.03 13.53 6.24
C GLY A 40 0.23 14.85 5.53
N GLN A 41 0.80 15.78 6.26
CA GLN A 41 1.10 17.13 5.78
C GLN A 41 2.12 17.15 4.63
N LYS A 42 2.18 18.25 3.89
CA LYS A 42 3.20 18.46 2.85
C LYS A 42 4.61 18.44 3.46
N GLY A 43 5.57 17.95 2.69
CA GLY A 43 6.98 17.92 3.12
C GLY A 43 7.38 16.71 3.97
N THR A 44 6.51 15.72 4.19
CA THR A 44 6.80 14.50 4.97
C THR A 44 7.39 13.35 4.13
N ALA A 45 8.00 13.65 3.00
CA ALA A 45 8.69 12.72 2.08
C ALA A 45 7.79 11.67 1.40
N LYS A 46 6.46 11.82 1.38
CA LYS A 46 5.52 10.87 0.73
C LYS A 46 5.88 10.62 -0.74
N THR A 47 5.86 11.66 -1.55
CA THR A 47 6.19 11.59 -3.00
C THR A 47 7.62 11.11 -3.24
N THR A 48 8.58 11.52 -2.39
CA THR A 48 9.96 11.06 -2.47
C THR A 48 10.06 9.54 -2.26
N ALA A 49 9.32 8.99 -1.27
CA ALA A 49 9.31 7.57 -1.00
C ALA A 49 8.74 6.76 -2.16
N VAL A 50 7.65 7.23 -2.78
CA VAL A 50 7.03 6.54 -3.92
C VAL A 50 7.94 6.59 -5.15
N ARG A 51 8.51 7.75 -5.49
CA ARG A 51 9.44 7.91 -6.62
C ARG A 51 10.74 7.16 -6.44
N ALA A 52 11.10 6.77 -5.22
CA ALA A 52 12.28 5.95 -4.95
C ALA A 52 12.08 4.44 -5.20
N ILE A 53 10.82 3.97 -5.35
CA ILE A 53 10.50 2.54 -5.49
C ILE A 53 11.13 1.88 -6.73
N PRO A 54 11.19 2.53 -7.93
CA PRO A 54 11.85 1.93 -9.08
C PRO A 54 13.31 1.54 -8.83
N GLY A 55 13.98 2.23 -7.91
CA GLY A 55 15.33 1.86 -7.45
C GLY A 55 15.40 0.54 -6.69
N LEU A 56 14.27 0.03 -6.17
CA LEU A 56 14.15 -1.26 -5.50
C LEU A 56 13.65 -2.37 -6.44
N MET A 57 12.95 -2.00 -7.51
CA MET A 57 12.29 -2.94 -8.42
C MET A 57 12.66 -2.59 -9.86
N LYS A 58 13.71 -3.23 -10.40
CA LYS A 58 14.34 -2.86 -11.68
C LYS A 58 13.41 -2.83 -12.90
N ASP A 59 12.36 -3.63 -12.90
CA ASP A 59 11.42 -3.75 -14.02
C ASP A 59 10.09 -3.02 -13.75
N CYS A 60 10.07 -2.10 -12.78
CA CYS A 60 8.88 -1.40 -12.35
C CYS A 60 9.06 0.10 -12.50
N ARG A 61 8.01 0.78 -12.97
CA ARG A 61 7.96 2.24 -13.05
C ARG A 61 6.80 2.79 -12.24
N VAL A 62 6.86 4.06 -11.90
CA VAL A 62 5.74 4.78 -11.30
C VAL A 62 4.95 5.45 -12.41
N VAL A 63 3.67 5.11 -12.51
CA VAL A 63 2.69 5.78 -13.35
C VAL A 63 1.91 6.72 -12.45
N GLU A 64 2.05 8.03 -12.67
CA GLU A 64 1.41 9.06 -11.85
C GLU A 64 0.09 9.49 -12.48
N ILE A 65 -0.96 9.56 -11.65
CA ILE A 65 -2.25 10.13 -12.04
C ILE A 65 -2.26 11.61 -11.62
N PRO A 66 -2.42 12.54 -12.56
CA PRO A 66 -2.55 13.95 -12.23
C PRO A 66 -3.92 14.23 -11.57
N ALA A 67 -3.97 15.20 -10.65
CA ALA A 67 -5.19 15.56 -9.90
C ALA A 67 -6.39 15.98 -10.80
N ASN A 68 -6.14 16.40 -12.02
CA ASN A 68 -7.16 16.77 -13.01
C ASN A 68 -7.37 15.69 -14.09
N ALA A 69 -7.04 14.43 -13.80
CA ALA A 69 -7.23 13.34 -14.75
C ALA A 69 -8.72 13.14 -15.04
N THR A 70 -9.03 12.92 -16.32
CA THR A 70 -10.38 12.52 -16.75
C THR A 70 -10.50 11.00 -16.76
N GLU A 71 -11.73 10.49 -16.71
CA GLU A 71 -12.00 9.05 -16.80
C GLU A 71 -11.37 8.43 -18.04
N ASP A 72 -11.50 9.06 -19.20
CA ASP A 72 -10.93 8.60 -20.46
C ASP A 72 -9.42 8.46 -20.43
N ARG A 73 -8.74 9.39 -19.74
CA ARG A 73 -7.30 9.32 -19.57
C ARG A 73 -6.88 8.20 -18.63
N VAL A 74 -7.69 7.93 -17.62
CA VAL A 74 -7.42 6.89 -16.61
C VAL A 74 -7.77 5.51 -17.14
N ALA A 75 -9.02 5.30 -17.56
CA ALA A 75 -9.52 4.00 -18.03
C ALA A 75 -9.09 3.67 -19.46
N GLY A 76 -8.89 4.69 -20.28
CA GLY A 76 -8.78 4.57 -21.72
C GLY A 76 -10.11 4.84 -22.42
N THR A 77 -10.06 4.93 -23.74
CA THR A 77 -11.25 5.20 -24.57
C THR A 77 -11.29 4.30 -25.79
N ILE A 78 -12.43 4.24 -26.44
CA ILE A 78 -12.60 3.54 -27.72
C ILE A 78 -12.65 4.58 -28.84
N ASP A 79 -11.78 4.43 -29.82
CA ASP A 79 -11.75 5.30 -30.97
C ASP A 79 -12.91 4.93 -31.91
N ILE A 80 -13.99 5.73 -31.83
CA ILE A 80 -15.22 5.54 -32.61
C ILE A 80 -14.99 5.93 -34.04
N GLU A 81 -14.15 6.94 -34.34
CA GLU A 81 -13.89 7.38 -35.73
C GLU A 81 -13.13 6.30 -36.51
N ALA A 82 -12.14 5.65 -35.89
CA ALA A 82 -11.44 4.52 -36.51
C ALA A 82 -12.40 3.32 -36.70
N ALA A 83 -13.27 3.06 -35.71
CA ALA A 83 -14.26 1.99 -35.81
C ALA A 83 -15.26 2.21 -36.96
N LEU A 84 -15.65 3.45 -37.21
CA LEU A 84 -16.57 3.79 -38.33
C LEU A 84 -15.88 3.79 -39.69
N LYS A 85 -14.58 4.14 -39.79
CA LYS A 85 -13.85 4.20 -41.07
C LYS A 85 -13.33 2.85 -41.54
N ASP A 86 -12.75 2.09 -40.60
CA ASP A 86 -12.00 0.86 -40.89
C ASP A 86 -12.74 -0.41 -40.46
N GLY A 87 -13.90 -0.28 -39.79
CA GLY A 87 -14.65 -1.41 -39.23
C GLY A 87 -13.97 -2.12 -38.09
N GLU A 88 -12.82 -1.61 -37.64
CA GLU A 88 -12.03 -2.18 -36.54
C GLU A 88 -12.12 -1.29 -35.28
N LYS A 89 -12.49 -1.93 -34.18
CA LYS A 89 -12.55 -1.29 -32.87
C LYS A 89 -11.13 -1.06 -32.34
N GLN A 90 -10.66 0.18 -32.35
CA GLN A 90 -9.36 0.51 -31.74
C GLN A 90 -9.57 1.02 -30.32
N PHE A 91 -9.01 0.29 -29.35
CA PHE A 91 -8.93 0.73 -27.96
C PHE A 91 -7.69 1.61 -27.77
N GLN A 92 -7.89 2.83 -27.30
CA GLN A 92 -6.82 3.72 -26.85
C GLN A 92 -6.56 3.49 -25.36
N PRO A 93 -5.41 2.90 -24.99
CA PRO A 93 -5.11 2.55 -23.60
C PRO A 93 -4.93 3.81 -22.74
N GLY A 94 -5.53 3.79 -21.53
CA GLY A 94 -5.35 4.79 -20.51
C GLY A 94 -4.24 4.42 -19.51
N LEU A 95 -4.12 5.25 -18.44
CA LEU A 95 -3.11 5.09 -17.40
C LEU A 95 -3.21 3.74 -16.65
N LEU A 96 -4.43 3.18 -16.49
CA LEU A 96 -4.61 1.85 -15.90
C LEU A 96 -3.95 0.74 -16.71
N LYS A 97 -3.96 0.84 -18.03
CA LYS A 97 -3.24 -0.11 -18.89
C LYS A 97 -1.74 0.08 -18.82
N GLU A 98 -1.30 1.32 -18.73
CA GLU A 98 0.11 1.67 -18.58
C GLU A 98 0.67 1.20 -17.23
N ALA A 99 -0.16 1.22 -16.19
CA ALA A 99 0.19 0.77 -14.84
C ALA A 99 0.24 -0.76 -14.69
N ASP A 100 -0.22 -1.54 -15.67
CA ASP A 100 -0.20 -3.00 -15.60
C ASP A 100 1.21 -3.54 -15.37
N GLY A 101 1.42 -4.26 -14.26
CA GLY A 101 2.74 -4.71 -13.80
C GLY A 101 3.60 -3.66 -13.09
N ASN A 102 3.08 -2.44 -12.89
CA ASN A 102 3.80 -1.29 -12.37
C ASN A 102 3.20 -0.75 -11.07
N ILE A 103 3.63 0.43 -10.66
CA ILE A 103 3.07 1.19 -9.54
C ILE A 103 2.17 2.28 -10.10
N LEU A 104 0.96 2.35 -9.59
CA LEU A 104 0.05 3.46 -9.84
C LEU A 104 0.08 4.39 -8.63
N TYR A 105 0.55 5.60 -8.84
CA TYR A 105 0.63 6.62 -7.81
C TYR A 105 -0.36 7.74 -8.04
N VAL A 106 -1.11 8.06 -7.01
CA VAL A 106 -2.07 9.18 -7.00
C VAL A 106 -1.65 10.15 -5.93
N ASP A 107 -1.06 11.27 -6.33
CA ASP A 107 -0.75 12.35 -5.40
C ASP A 107 -2.00 13.18 -5.13
N GLU A 108 -2.25 13.47 -3.85
CA GLU A 108 -3.44 14.21 -3.40
C GLU A 108 -4.76 13.57 -3.89
N ILE A 109 -4.93 12.27 -3.66
CA ILE A 109 -6.08 11.47 -4.14
C ILE A 109 -7.43 12.04 -3.70
N ASN A 110 -7.47 12.79 -2.59
CA ASN A 110 -8.65 13.49 -2.09
C ASN A 110 -9.12 14.66 -2.99
N LEU A 111 -8.30 15.07 -3.96
CA LEU A 111 -8.65 16.09 -4.95
C LEU A 111 -9.19 15.50 -6.25
N LEU A 112 -9.10 14.18 -6.44
CA LEU A 112 -9.74 13.51 -7.58
C LEU A 112 -11.25 13.39 -7.38
N ASP A 113 -11.97 13.35 -8.49
CA ASP A 113 -13.38 13.02 -8.47
C ASP A 113 -13.62 11.61 -7.91
N ASP A 114 -14.62 11.46 -7.05
CA ASP A 114 -14.90 10.20 -6.36
C ASP A 114 -15.09 9.01 -7.30
N HIS A 115 -15.70 9.23 -8.48
CA HIS A 115 -15.91 8.15 -9.46
C HIS A 115 -14.60 7.65 -10.06
N ILE A 116 -13.58 8.53 -10.19
CA ILE A 116 -12.24 8.13 -10.64
C ILE A 116 -11.55 7.33 -9.53
N VAL A 117 -11.64 7.79 -8.29
CA VAL A 117 -11.09 7.03 -7.14
C VAL A 117 -11.73 5.64 -7.06
N ASP A 118 -13.04 5.54 -7.25
CA ASP A 118 -13.79 4.28 -7.26
C ASP A 118 -13.29 3.34 -8.37
N LEU A 119 -13.12 3.87 -9.58
CA LEU A 119 -12.57 3.13 -10.73
C LEU A 119 -11.17 2.57 -10.43
N LEU A 120 -10.29 3.38 -9.81
CA LEU A 120 -8.94 2.95 -9.43
C LEU A 120 -8.96 1.82 -8.41
N LEU A 121 -9.81 1.94 -7.39
CA LEU A 121 -9.95 0.95 -6.33
C LEU A 121 -10.56 -0.36 -6.85
N ASP A 122 -11.53 -0.29 -7.77
CA ASP A 122 -12.10 -1.45 -8.44
C ASP A 122 -11.06 -2.17 -9.31
N ALA A 123 -10.30 -1.43 -10.10
CA ALA A 123 -9.23 -1.99 -10.92
C ALA A 123 -8.14 -2.64 -10.05
N ALA A 124 -7.75 -2.00 -8.93
CA ALA A 124 -6.78 -2.55 -7.99
C ALA A 124 -7.28 -3.85 -7.33
N ALA A 125 -8.58 -3.92 -7.01
CA ALA A 125 -9.17 -5.10 -6.38
C ALA A 125 -9.34 -6.28 -7.34
N THR A 126 -9.74 -6.01 -8.59
CA THR A 126 -10.06 -7.04 -9.59
C THR A 126 -8.87 -7.43 -10.47
N GLY A 127 -7.86 -6.57 -10.58
CA GLY A 127 -6.73 -6.70 -11.50
C GLY A 127 -7.11 -6.54 -12.96
N ARG A 128 -8.28 -5.93 -13.24
CA ARG A 128 -8.82 -5.71 -14.59
C ARG A 128 -9.50 -4.35 -14.67
N ASN A 129 -9.51 -3.78 -15.85
CA ASN A 129 -10.32 -2.61 -16.17
C ASN A 129 -11.21 -2.93 -17.36
N THR A 130 -12.48 -2.54 -17.28
CA THR A 130 -13.47 -2.71 -18.37
C THR A 130 -13.97 -1.34 -18.77
N VAL A 131 -13.84 -1.02 -20.06
CA VAL A 131 -14.35 0.22 -20.66
C VAL A 131 -15.54 -0.13 -21.53
N GLU A 132 -16.69 0.46 -21.24
CA GLU A 132 -17.92 0.26 -22.00
C GLU A 132 -18.36 1.60 -22.59
N ARG A 133 -18.46 1.68 -23.92
CA ARG A 133 -18.95 2.86 -24.64
C ARG A 133 -19.74 2.46 -25.88
N GLU A 134 -20.90 3.05 -26.05
CA GLU A 134 -21.78 2.87 -27.23
C GLU A 134 -21.99 1.41 -27.63
N GLY A 135 -22.20 0.54 -26.63
CA GLY A 135 -22.38 -0.90 -26.83
C GLY A 135 -21.11 -1.69 -27.15
N ILE A 136 -19.95 -1.05 -27.05
CA ILE A 136 -18.65 -1.70 -27.20
C ILE A 136 -18.05 -1.88 -25.80
N SER A 137 -17.61 -3.10 -25.48
CA SER A 137 -16.91 -3.42 -24.23
C SER A 137 -15.48 -3.90 -24.52
N CYS A 138 -14.50 -3.32 -23.82
CA CYS A 138 -13.10 -3.74 -23.88
C CYS A 138 -12.59 -3.97 -22.46
N THR A 139 -12.10 -5.17 -22.20
CA THR A 139 -11.49 -5.52 -20.90
C THR A 139 -10.02 -5.80 -21.07
N HIS A 140 -9.18 -5.23 -20.18
CA HIS A 140 -7.75 -5.47 -20.17
C HIS A 140 -7.22 -5.70 -18.77
N SER A 141 -6.02 -6.29 -18.67
CA SER A 141 -5.30 -6.44 -17.39
C SER A 141 -4.91 -5.06 -16.85
N ALA A 142 -5.10 -4.89 -15.53
CA ALA A 142 -4.74 -3.70 -14.76
C ALA A 142 -4.27 -4.12 -13.37
N ARG A 143 -3.21 -4.94 -13.33
CA ARG A 143 -2.59 -5.43 -12.08
C ARG A 143 -1.44 -4.51 -11.70
N PHE A 144 -1.65 -3.69 -10.71
CA PHE A 144 -0.67 -2.70 -10.25
C PHE A 144 -0.63 -2.61 -8.73
N VAL A 145 0.42 -2.01 -8.22
CA VAL A 145 0.52 -1.61 -6.82
C VAL A 145 -0.05 -0.21 -6.69
N LEU A 146 -1.19 -0.06 -5.99
CA LEU A 146 -1.81 1.24 -5.77
C LEU A 146 -1.20 1.93 -4.56
N ILE A 147 -0.74 3.17 -4.75
CA ILE A 147 -0.30 4.05 -3.66
C ILE A 147 -0.98 5.40 -3.85
N GLY A 148 -1.78 5.81 -2.86
CA GLY A 148 -2.36 7.15 -2.79
C GLY A 148 -1.67 7.97 -1.72
N SER A 149 -1.50 9.27 -1.96
CA SER A 149 -1.16 10.23 -0.91
C SER A 149 -2.33 11.17 -0.65
N MET A 150 -2.43 11.69 0.56
CA MET A 150 -3.47 12.62 0.96
C MET A 150 -2.93 13.62 1.98
N ASN A 151 -3.33 14.88 1.86
CA ASN A 151 -3.19 15.87 2.93
C ASN A 151 -4.57 16.08 3.60
N PRO A 152 -4.75 15.69 4.87
CA PRO A 152 -6.03 15.85 5.56
C PRO A 152 -6.52 17.30 5.67
N GLU A 153 -5.62 18.30 5.56
CA GLU A 153 -5.97 19.71 5.57
C GLU A 153 -6.70 20.17 4.29
N GLU A 154 -6.51 19.45 3.19
CA GLU A 154 -7.11 19.75 1.87
C GLU A 154 -8.42 18.99 1.63
N GLY A 155 -8.88 18.24 2.62
CA GLY A 155 -10.11 17.45 2.56
C GLY A 155 -9.87 15.97 2.84
N ASN A 156 -10.96 15.24 3.01
CA ASN A 156 -10.93 13.82 3.31
C ASN A 156 -11.63 13.01 2.21
N LEU A 157 -11.14 11.80 1.98
CA LEU A 157 -11.87 10.83 1.19
C LEU A 157 -13.17 10.44 1.88
N ARG A 158 -14.21 10.16 1.08
CA ARG A 158 -15.45 9.59 1.62
C ARG A 158 -15.15 8.28 2.34
N PRO A 159 -15.82 7.99 3.47
CA PRO A 159 -15.57 6.76 4.25
C PRO A 159 -15.67 5.47 3.42
N GLN A 160 -16.59 5.44 2.44
CA GLN A 160 -16.78 4.29 1.55
C GLN A 160 -15.57 4.03 0.63
N LEU A 161 -14.88 5.09 0.16
CA LEU A 161 -13.65 4.97 -0.63
C LEU A 161 -12.47 4.62 0.27
N LEU A 162 -12.42 5.24 1.45
CA LEU A 162 -11.37 4.99 2.43
C LEU A 162 -11.36 3.53 2.89
N ASP A 163 -12.51 2.92 3.17
CA ASP A 163 -12.65 1.50 3.55
C ASP A 163 -12.09 0.53 2.50
N ARG A 164 -12.02 0.94 1.22
CA ARG A 164 -11.53 0.10 0.13
C ARG A 164 -10.00 0.04 0.05
N PHE A 165 -9.27 1.01 0.63
CA PHE A 165 -7.83 0.90 0.79
C PHE A 165 -7.49 -0.24 1.76
N GLY A 166 -6.52 -1.06 1.41
CA GLY A 166 -6.04 -2.15 2.27
C GLY A 166 -5.34 -1.65 3.50
N LEU A 167 -4.43 -0.70 3.31
CA LEU A 167 -3.55 -0.14 4.32
C LEU A 167 -3.67 1.38 4.33
N VAL A 168 -3.74 1.96 5.52
CA VAL A 168 -3.65 3.40 5.73
C VAL A 168 -2.54 3.68 6.74
N VAL A 169 -1.72 4.66 6.46
CA VAL A 169 -0.63 5.10 7.35
C VAL A 169 -0.64 6.60 7.49
N ASP A 170 -0.57 7.06 8.73
CA ASP A 170 -0.40 8.46 9.06
C ASP A 170 1.09 8.80 9.14
N VAL A 171 1.46 9.93 8.53
CA VAL A 171 2.83 10.40 8.41
C VAL A 171 2.90 11.81 8.99
N GLU A 172 3.70 11.97 10.01
CA GLU A 172 3.93 13.25 10.68
C GLU A 172 5.33 13.79 10.36
N ALA A 173 5.51 15.08 10.59
CA ALA A 173 6.83 15.68 10.50
C ALA A 173 7.75 15.09 11.60
N GLU A 174 8.99 14.78 11.24
CA GLU A 174 9.96 14.29 12.22
C GLU A 174 10.20 15.35 13.30
N THR A 175 10.10 14.96 14.56
CA THR A 175 10.28 15.82 15.71
C THR A 175 11.65 15.67 16.39
N ASP A 176 12.33 14.57 16.12
CA ASP A 176 13.68 14.31 16.60
C ASP A 176 14.69 15.22 15.88
N VAL A 177 15.41 16.04 16.64
CA VAL A 177 16.35 17.03 16.11
C VAL A 177 17.48 16.37 15.33
N ASP A 178 18.04 15.27 15.81
CA ASP A 178 19.17 14.59 15.18
C ASP A 178 18.74 13.97 13.84
N LYS A 179 17.55 13.38 13.78
CA LYS A 179 17.00 12.90 12.53
C LYS A 179 16.71 14.05 11.55
N ARG A 180 16.22 15.19 12.04
CA ARG A 180 16.03 16.38 11.18
C ARG A 180 17.35 16.87 10.59
N VAL A 181 18.41 16.91 11.39
CA VAL A 181 19.77 17.25 10.92
C VAL A 181 20.18 16.26 9.84
N GLN A 182 20.01 14.96 10.07
CA GLN A 182 20.32 13.93 9.07
C GLN A 182 19.51 14.07 7.77
N ILE A 183 18.23 14.44 7.85
CA ILE A 183 17.39 14.74 6.67
C ILE A 183 18.00 15.90 5.86
N ILE A 184 18.39 16.97 6.54
CA ILE A 184 18.99 18.16 5.91
C ILE A 184 20.33 17.78 5.24
N GLU A 185 21.22 17.10 5.95
CA GLU A 185 22.51 16.66 5.45
C GLU A 185 22.37 15.75 4.23
N ASN A 186 21.48 14.77 4.29
CA ASN A 186 21.21 13.86 3.19
C ASN A 186 20.68 14.62 1.97
N ARG A 187 19.79 15.60 2.16
CA ARG A 187 19.22 16.39 1.07
C ARG A 187 20.28 17.26 0.41
N MET A 188 21.09 17.95 1.19
CA MET A 188 22.21 18.79 0.68
C MET A 188 23.26 17.94 -0.05
N ALA A 189 23.61 16.77 0.49
CA ALA A 189 24.55 15.84 -0.14
C ALA A 189 24.02 15.32 -1.47
N TYR A 190 22.74 14.98 -1.55
CA TYR A 190 22.09 14.54 -2.79
C TYR A 190 22.08 15.66 -3.84
N GLU A 191 21.68 16.88 -3.47
CA GLU A 191 21.65 18.03 -4.40
C GLU A 191 23.04 18.39 -4.92
N LYS A 192 24.07 18.29 -4.09
CA LYS A 192 25.46 18.56 -4.47
C LYS A 192 26.02 17.54 -5.46
N ASN A 193 25.74 16.26 -5.28
CA ASN A 193 26.20 15.19 -6.17
C ASN A 193 25.30 13.94 -6.09
N PRO A 194 24.18 13.92 -6.86
CA PRO A 194 23.22 12.81 -6.82
C PRO A 194 23.87 11.45 -7.08
N GLY A 195 24.79 11.38 -8.05
CA GLY A 195 25.45 10.13 -8.41
C GLY A 195 26.35 9.57 -7.32
N TYR A 196 27.05 10.41 -6.57
CA TYR A 196 27.86 9.98 -5.43
C TYR A 196 26.96 9.55 -4.27
N PHE A 197 25.93 10.35 -3.97
CA PHE A 197 24.97 10.03 -2.91
C PHE A 197 24.28 8.69 -3.14
N CYS A 198 23.79 8.43 -4.36
CA CYS A 198 23.14 7.15 -4.69
C CYS A 198 24.12 5.97 -4.57
N ARG A 199 25.41 6.14 -4.92
CA ARG A 199 26.41 5.08 -4.73
C ARG A 199 26.62 4.69 -3.27
N LYS A 200 26.53 5.66 -2.33
CA LYS A 200 26.64 5.39 -0.89
C LYS A 200 25.57 4.44 -0.38
N TYR A 201 24.36 4.50 -0.95
CA TYR A 201 23.21 3.68 -0.55
C TYR A 201 23.01 2.45 -1.44
N LYS A 202 23.92 2.19 -2.40
CA LYS A 202 23.73 1.13 -3.38
C LYS A 202 23.57 -0.25 -2.74
N GLU A 203 24.40 -0.59 -1.79
CA GLU A 203 24.39 -1.89 -1.09
C GLU A 203 23.07 -2.10 -0.34
N SER A 204 22.66 -1.14 0.50
CA SER A 204 21.40 -1.21 1.24
C SER A 204 20.16 -1.24 0.32
N GLN A 205 20.20 -0.59 -0.85
CA GLN A 205 19.16 -0.66 -1.87
C GLN A 205 19.09 -2.06 -2.50
N GLU A 206 20.25 -2.68 -2.80
CA GLU A 206 20.34 -4.02 -3.36
C GLU A 206 19.87 -5.07 -2.34
N GLU A 207 20.23 -4.95 -1.07
CA GLU A 207 19.76 -5.82 0.02
C GLU A 207 18.24 -5.74 0.18
N LEU A 208 17.68 -4.53 0.20
CA LEU A 208 16.23 -4.35 0.32
C LEU A 208 15.49 -4.88 -0.92
N SER A 209 16.03 -4.66 -2.12
CA SER A 209 15.52 -5.19 -3.38
C SER A 209 15.45 -6.72 -3.34
N GLU A 210 16.53 -7.36 -2.90
CA GLU A 210 16.59 -8.82 -2.76
C GLU A 210 15.61 -9.33 -1.72
N ARG A 211 15.48 -8.63 -0.59
CA ARG A 211 14.50 -8.96 0.45
C ARG A 211 13.07 -8.91 -0.07
N ILE A 212 12.70 -7.90 -0.87
CA ILE A 212 11.38 -7.79 -1.50
C ILE A 212 11.14 -8.97 -2.46
N ARG A 213 12.12 -9.27 -3.31
CA ARG A 213 12.04 -10.38 -4.28
C ARG A 213 11.84 -11.72 -3.57
N SER A 214 12.71 -12.01 -2.60
CA SER A 214 12.63 -13.24 -1.81
C SER A 214 11.31 -13.37 -1.05
N ALA A 215 10.81 -12.25 -0.48
CA ALA A 215 9.53 -12.24 0.21
C ALA A 215 8.35 -12.53 -0.73
N ARG A 216 8.35 -12.02 -1.97
CA ARG A 216 7.32 -12.33 -2.98
C ARG A 216 7.28 -13.83 -3.33
N GLU A 217 8.45 -14.42 -3.53
CA GLU A 217 8.56 -15.86 -3.85
C GLU A 217 8.19 -16.74 -2.66
N PHE A 218 8.41 -16.23 -1.45
CA PHE A 218 8.18 -16.96 -0.21
C PHE A 218 6.75 -16.83 0.32
N LEU A 219 6.07 -15.72 0.02
CA LEU A 219 4.73 -15.41 0.52
C LEU A 219 3.71 -16.56 0.38
N PRO A 220 3.60 -17.28 -0.75
CA PRO A 220 2.67 -18.41 -0.87
C PRO A 220 2.96 -19.56 0.08
N LYS A 221 4.16 -19.64 0.63
CA LYS A 221 4.61 -20.71 1.53
C LYS A 221 4.40 -20.38 3.00
N VAL A 222 4.04 -19.13 3.33
CA VAL A 222 3.79 -18.70 4.70
C VAL A 222 2.44 -19.23 5.18
N ARG A 223 2.47 -20.00 6.25
CA ARG A 223 1.26 -20.57 6.87
C ARG A 223 0.61 -19.57 7.82
N VAL A 224 -0.70 -19.52 7.80
CA VAL A 224 -1.51 -18.77 8.76
C VAL A 224 -2.24 -19.78 9.65
N PRO A 225 -1.93 -19.83 10.96
CA PRO A 225 -2.61 -20.74 11.90
C PRO A 225 -4.09 -20.41 12.05
N LYS A 226 -4.92 -21.42 12.34
CA LYS A 226 -6.36 -21.20 12.59
C LYS A 226 -6.61 -20.29 13.81
N GLU A 227 -5.75 -20.38 14.82
CA GLU A 227 -5.79 -19.50 16.01
C GLU A 227 -5.63 -18.04 15.64
N LEU A 228 -4.78 -17.75 14.63
CA LEU A 228 -4.57 -16.39 14.14
C LEU A 228 -5.78 -15.86 13.38
N LEU A 229 -6.47 -16.72 12.61
CA LEU A 229 -7.73 -16.36 11.94
C LEU A 229 -8.81 -16.00 12.97
N ARG A 230 -8.93 -16.82 14.05
CA ARG A 230 -9.88 -16.55 15.14
C ARG A 230 -9.54 -15.24 15.86
N LEU A 231 -8.26 -15.01 16.12
CA LEU A 231 -7.80 -13.79 16.78
C LEU A 231 -8.08 -12.54 15.93
N ALA A 232 -7.86 -12.60 14.62
CA ALA A 232 -8.21 -11.52 13.70
C ALA A 232 -9.70 -11.18 13.76
N ALA A 233 -10.58 -12.21 13.71
CA ALA A 233 -12.00 -12.01 13.81
C ALA A 233 -12.42 -11.42 15.18
N GLN A 234 -11.82 -11.86 16.29
CA GLN A 234 -12.07 -11.30 17.62
C GLN A 234 -11.70 -9.81 17.69
N ILE A 235 -10.55 -9.44 17.14
CA ILE A 235 -10.09 -8.05 17.06
C ILE A 235 -11.10 -7.23 16.24
N CYS A 236 -11.47 -7.68 15.04
CA CYS A 236 -12.41 -6.97 14.19
C CYS A 236 -13.78 -6.76 14.84
N VAL A 237 -14.30 -7.77 15.55
CA VAL A 237 -15.56 -7.66 16.30
C VAL A 237 -15.43 -6.65 17.45
N ALA A 238 -14.34 -6.70 18.21
CA ALA A 238 -14.13 -5.81 19.36
C ALA A 238 -14.00 -4.32 18.93
N TYR A 239 -13.36 -4.06 17.78
CA TYR A 239 -13.25 -2.71 17.22
C TYR A 239 -14.44 -2.30 16.34
N GLY A 240 -15.48 -3.14 16.23
CA GLY A 240 -16.73 -2.82 15.54
C GLY A 240 -16.53 -2.55 14.04
N THR A 241 -15.65 -3.30 13.37
CA THR A 241 -15.45 -3.14 11.92
C THR A 241 -16.63 -3.70 11.14
N ASP A 242 -16.99 -3.03 10.04
CA ASP A 242 -18.07 -3.48 9.16
C ASP A 242 -17.55 -4.47 8.09
N GLY A 243 -18.26 -5.58 7.94
CA GLY A 243 -17.94 -6.61 6.94
C GLY A 243 -16.65 -7.38 7.24
N HIS A 244 -16.05 -8.00 6.21
CA HIS A 244 -14.88 -8.89 6.35
C HIS A 244 -13.61 -8.37 5.70
N ARG A 245 -13.60 -7.13 5.21
CA ARG A 245 -12.40 -6.52 4.60
C ARG A 245 -11.27 -6.38 5.60
N ALA A 246 -11.60 -6.00 6.84
CA ALA A 246 -10.62 -5.86 7.92
C ALA A 246 -9.98 -7.20 8.28
N ASP A 247 -10.80 -8.24 8.50
CA ASP A 247 -10.32 -9.59 8.83
C ASP A 247 -9.33 -10.11 7.78
N ILE A 248 -9.75 -10.08 6.50
CA ILE A 248 -8.95 -10.55 5.38
C ILE A 248 -7.70 -9.68 5.21
N GLY A 249 -7.84 -8.37 5.33
CA GLY A 249 -6.74 -7.41 5.24
C GLY A 249 -5.66 -7.65 6.30
N MET A 250 -6.06 -7.84 7.56
CA MET A 250 -5.16 -8.14 8.66
C MET A 250 -4.38 -9.44 8.43
N ILE A 251 -5.06 -10.49 8.01
CA ILE A 251 -4.41 -11.78 7.74
C ILE A 251 -3.43 -11.69 6.58
N ARG A 252 -3.81 -11.06 5.47
CA ARG A 252 -2.90 -10.84 4.32
C ARG A 252 -1.69 -10.00 4.69
N THR A 253 -1.89 -8.96 5.48
CA THR A 253 -0.83 -8.08 5.95
C THR A 253 0.11 -8.82 6.91
N ALA A 254 -0.40 -9.55 7.90
CA ALA A 254 0.39 -10.35 8.82
C ALA A 254 1.20 -11.45 8.09
N GLN A 255 0.58 -12.13 7.11
CA GLN A 255 1.26 -13.11 6.28
C GLN A 255 2.42 -12.48 5.48
N THR A 256 2.21 -11.26 4.97
CA THR A 256 3.21 -10.52 4.20
C THR A 256 4.37 -10.04 5.08
N ILE A 257 4.08 -9.58 6.30
CA ILE A 257 5.11 -9.23 7.30
C ILE A 257 5.99 -10.45 7.61
N ALA A 258 5.37 -11.61 7.87
CA ALA A 258 6.13 -12.84 8.09
C ALA A 258 7.00 -13.23 6.88
N ALA A 259 6.50 -13.04 5.66
CA ALA A 259 7.27 -13.28 4.43
C ALA A 259 8.47 -12.33 4.30
N LEU A 260 8.30 -11.03 4.59
CA LEU A 260 9.36 -10.03 4.61
C LEU A 260 10.48 -10.35 5.61
N GLU A 261 10.14 -11.04 6.68
CA GLU A 261 11.08 -11.49 7.72
C GLU A 261 11.55 -12.93 7.50
N GLY A 262 11.21 -13.57 6.38
CA GLY A 262 11.64 -14.92 6.02
C GLY A 262 11.05 -16.03 6.92
N ARG A 263 9.96 -15.76 7.64
CA ARG A 263 9.32 -16.70 8.57
C ARG A 263 8.23 -17.52 7.88
N LYS A 264 8.26 -18.83 8.09
CA LYS A 264 7.31 -19.81 7.50
C LYS A 264 5.90 -19.76 8.08
N LYS A 265 5.69 -19.03 9.17
CA LYS A 265 4.44 -18.97 9.91
C LYS A 265 4.21 -17.54 10.38
N ALA A 266 3.02 -17.00 10.13
CA ALA A 266 2.60 -15.72 10.70
C ALA A 266 2.37 -15.84 12.20
N SER A 267 2.69 -14.78 12.94
CA SER A 267 2.61 -14.72 14.40
C SER A 267 1.56 -13.72 14.90
N ARG A 268 1.35 -13.66 16.20
CA ARG A 268 0.46 -12.66 16.84
C ARG A 268 1.03 -11.25 16.71
N GLU A 269 2.33 -11.11 16.82
CA GLU A 269 3.04 -9.84 16.67
C GLU A 269 2.85 -9.29 15.23
N ASP A 270 2.82 -10.17 14.23
CA ASP A 270 2.51 -9.76 12.85
C ASP A 270 1.08 -9.27 12.71
N LEU A 271 0.14 -9.92 13.41
CA LEU A 271 -1.25 -9.50 13.39
C LEU A 271 -1.45 -8.15 14.11
N GLU A 272 -0.77 -7.93 15.21
CA GLU A 272 -0.77 -6.64 15.93
C GLU A 272 -0.20 -5.52 15.05
N ARG A 273 0.93 -5.77 14.37
CA ARG A 273 1.50 -4.81 13.40
C ARG A 273 0.54 -4.56 12.24
N ALA A 274 -0.08 -5.61 11.71
CA ALA A 274 -1.07 -5.51 10.64
C ALA A 274 -2.27 -4.65 11.05
N ALA A 275 -2.75 -4.80 12.29
CA ALA A 275 -3.87 -4.04 12.82
C ALA A 275 -3.65 -2.53 12.75
N ARG A 276 -2.41 -2.05 12.96
CA ARG A 276 -2.03 -0.62 12.90
C ARG A 276 -2.27 0.01 11.52
N TYR A 277 -2.22 -0.77 10.46
CA TYR A 277 -2.43 -0.30 9.08
C TYR A 277 -3.85 -0.54 8.58
N VAL A 278 -4.52 -1.59 9.09
CA VAL A 278 -5.78 -2.08 8.54
C VAL A 278 -7.00 -1.55 9.28
N LEU A 279 -6.92 -1.34 10.60
CA LEU A 279 -8.07 -0.99 11.43
C LEU A 279 -8.41 0.51 11.48
N PRO A 280 -7.46 1.47 11.55
CA PRO A 280 -7.76 2.86 11.90
C PRO A 280 -8.83 3.54 11.03
N HIS A 281 -8.95 3.13 9.77
CA HIS A 281 -9.90 3.69 8.81
C HIS A 281 -11.20 2.87 8.69
N ARG A 282 -11.32 1.76 9.41
CA ARG A 282 -12.44 0.82 9.36
C ARG A 282 -13.20 0.67 10.68
N MET A 283 -12.62 1.15 11.78
CA MET A 283 -13.29 1.14 13.08
C MET A 283 -14.49 2.08 13.09
N ARG A 284 -15.55 1.69 13.76
CA ARG A 284 -16.65 2.60 14.03
C ARG A 284 -16.14 3.73 14.93
N LYS A 285 -16.21 4.95 14.41
CA LYS A 285 -15.90 6.14 15.21
C LYS A 285 -17.03 6.38 16.19
N ASN A 286 -16.76 6.25 17.47
CA ASN A 286 -17.62 6.84 18.48
C ASN A 286 -17.51 8.38 18.36
N PRO A 287 -18.63 9.12 18.30
CA PRO A 287 -18.57 10.59 18.16
C PRO A 287 -17.82 11.31 19.28
N LEU A 288 -17.50 10.61 20.37
CA LEU A 288 -16.86 11.13 21.59
C LEU A 288 -15.41 10.64 21.77
N GLU A 289 -14.90 9.82 20.86
CA GLU A 289 -13.53 9.27 20.95
C GLU A 289 -12.76 9.59 19.66
N ASP A 290 -11.48 9.91 19.80
CA ASP A 290 -10.58 10.31 18.68
C ASP A 290 -10.26 9.20 17.67
N GLY A 291 -11.01 8.10 17.64
CA GLY A 291 -10.86 7.03 16.65
C GLY A 291 -9.49 6.33 16.67
N GLN A 292 -8.75 6.45 17.76
CA GLN A 292 -7.50 5.72 17.98
C GLN A 292 -7.80 4.32 18.49
N MET A 293 -6.97 3.34 18.09
CA MET A 293 -7.03 2.00 18.65
C MET A 293 -6.71 2.07 20.15
N ASP A 294 -7.61 1.55 20.98
CA ASP A 294 -7.34 1.41 22.40
C ASP A 294 -6.29 0.30 22.63
N PRO A 295 -5.08 0.63 23.10
CA PRO A 295 -4.04 -0.37 23.32
C PRO A 295 -4.43 -1.42 24.37
N GLN A 296 -5.29 -1.06 25.33
CA GLN A 296 -5.72 -1.97 26.41
C GLN A 296 -6.62 -3.06 25.84
N VAL A 297 -7.59 -2.70 24.98
CA VAL A 297 -8.46 -3.67 24.29
C VAL A 297 -7.64 -4.64 23.44
N MET A 298 -6.64 -4.13 22.73
CA MET A 298 -5.74 -4.98 21.95
C MET A 298 -4.95 -5.94 22.83
N GLU A 299 -4.37 -5.46 23.92
CA GLU A 299 -3.59 -6.27 24.86
C GLU A 299 -4.44 -7.32 25.55
N GLU A 300 -5.67 -7.00 25.97
CA GLU A 300 -6.61 -7.95 26.56
C GLU A 300 -6.93 -9.10 25.59
N ILE A 301 -7.26 -8.80 24.33
CA ILE A 301 -7.58 -9.81 23.33
C ILE A 301 -6.34 -10.68 23.03
N LEU A 302 -5.17 -10.07 22.88
CA LEU A 302 -3.92 -10.78 22.65
C LEU A 302 -3.54 -11.68 23.84
N SER A 303 -3.81 -11.25 25.07
CA SER A 303 -3.51 -12.01 26.29
C SER A 303 -4.49 -13.15 26.54
N ALA A 304 -5.79 -12.93 26.33
CA ALA A 304 -6.81 -13.96 26.45
C ALA A 304 -6.57 -15.14 25.49
N GLY A 305 -6.14 -14.84 24.27
CA GLY A 305 -5.75 -15.87 23.31
C GLY A 305 -4.51 -16.70 23.71
N LYS A 306 -3.64 -16.20 24.64
CA LYS A 306 -2.51 -16.99 25.17
C LYS A 306 -2.98 -18.08 26.15
N LYS A 307 -4.04 -17.84 26.94
CA LYS A 307 -4.59 -18.83 27.88
C LYS A 307 -5.27 -19.98 27.13
N SER A 308 -6.06 -19.69 26.10
CA SER A 308 -6.76 -20.70 25.29
C SER A 308 -5.80 -21.63 24.52
N SER A 309 -4.65 -21.12 24.07
CA SER A 309 -3.66 -21.95 23.35
C SER A 309 -2.91 -22.91 24.29
N ARG A 310 -2.67 -22.54 25.55
CA ARG A 310 -2.02 -23.41 26.55
C ARG A 310 -2.94 -24.53 27.04
N GLU A 311 -4.25 -24.25 27.15
CA GLU A 311 -5.23 -25.27 27.54
C GLU A 311 -5.47 -26.31 26.45
N SER A 312 -5.37 -25.92 25.16
CA SER A 312 -5.52 -26.87 24.03
C SER A 312 -4.26 -27.74 23.81
N GLU A 313 -3.06 -27.26 24.15
CA GLU A 313 -1.84 -28.07 24.12
C GLU A 313 -1.78 -29.05 25.31
N ALA A 314 -2.28 -28.64 26.48
CA ALA A 314 -2.32 -29.51 27.65
C ALA A 314 -3.39 -30.64 27.57
N SER A 315 -4.42 -30.48 26.73
CA SER A 315 -5.46 -31.48 26.51
C SER A 315 -5.18 -32.44 25.34
N GLY A 316 -4.11 -32.20 24.56
CA GLY A 316 -3.71 -33.04 23.42
C GLY A 316 -2.61 -34.06 23.69
N GLU A 317 -2.04 -34.11 24.89
CA GLU A 317 -1.00 -35.09 25.30
C GLU A 317 -1.54 -36.27 26.08
N GLY A 318 -2.85 -36.52 26.05
CA GLY A 318 -3.50 -37.59 26.81
C GLY A 318 -4.38 -38.50 25.96
N ASP A 319 -3.88 -39.03 24.83
CA ASP A 319 -4.45 -40.21 24.15
C ASP A 319 -3.38 -41.00 23.41
#